data_48c6b03f777730616dfa837250905bcb
#
_entry.id   48c6b03f777730616dfa837250905bcb
#
_cell.length_a   1.000
_cell.length_b   1.000
_cell.length_c   1.000
_cell.angle_alpha   90.00
_cell.angle_beta   90.00
_cell.angle_gamma   90.00
#
_symmetry.space_group_name_H-M   'P 1'
#
loop_
_entity.id
_entity.type
_entity.pdbx_description
1 polymer ?
#
loop_
_entity_poly.entity_id
_entity_poly.type
_entity_poly.pdbx_seq_one_letter_code
_entity_poly.pdbx_strand_id
1 'polypeptide(L)'
;MKSLEPAQSAWPASWLEPDWPVPSHVRAVCTSREGGTSTGPWGSLNLGDHVADVPAAVQANRAVLAQAVGAQPIFMRQVHGVDVAELPGAGDAGDTAIVADACVTTAMGVACTVMVAD
;
A
#
# COMPACT_ATOMS: atom_id res chain seq x y z
N MET A 1 -9.00 1.04 25.42
CA MET A 1 -8.79 0.64 25.01
C MET A 1 -7.98 -0.04 24.43
N LYS A 2 -7.56 -0.74 24.37
CA LYS A 2 -6.80 -1.45 23.93
C LYS A 2 -7.09 -2.17 22.83
N SER A 3 -8.16 -2.24 22.33
CA SER A 3 -8.50 -2.92 21.11
C SER A 3 -7.67 -2.46 19.91
N LEU A 4 -6.99 -1.37 20.06
CA LEU A 4 -6.08 -0.91 19.01
C LEU A 4 -4.83 -1.76 18.91
N GLU A 5 -4.49 -2.45 19.96
CA GLU A 5 -3.26 -3.21 19.97
C GLU A 5 -3.20 -4.28 18.91
N PRO A 6 -4.25 -5.09 18.74
CA PRO A 6 -4.20 -6.09 17.68
C PRO A 6 -4.01 -5.52 16.30
N ALA A 7 -4.66 -4.39 16.01
CA ALA A 7 -4.52 -3.77 14.70
C ALA A 7 -3.09 -3.29 14.46
N GLN A 8 -2.46 -2.77 15.51
CA GLN A 8 -1.11 -2.27 15.38
C GLN A 8 -0.10 -3.38 15.19
N SER A 9 -0.39 -4.57 15.68
CA SER A 9 0.52 -5.68 15.54
C SER A 9 0.23 -6.51 14.29
N ALA A 10 -0.63 -6.02 13.39
CA ALA A 10 -1.02 -6.79 12.22
C ALA A 10 0.06 -6.85 11.15
N TRP A 11 0.99 -5.94 11.14
CA TRP A 11 2.01 -5.99 10.11
C TRP A 11 3.35 -6.50 10.64
N PRO A 12 4.21 -6.99 9.71
CA PRO A 12 5.50 -7.55 10.09
C PRO A 12 6.39 -6.54 10.80
N ALA A 13 7.24 -7.04 11.69
CA ALA A 13 8.15 -6.18 12.44
C ALA A 13 9.14 -5.45 11.55
N SER A 14 9.42 -5.99 10.36
CA SER A 14 10.36 -5.36 9.44
C SER A 14 9.78 -4.16 8.71
N TRP A 15 8.47 -3.97 8.79
CA TRP A 15 7.84 -2.79 8.17
C TRP A 15 8.08 -1.59 9.07
N LEU A 16 8.33 -0.45 8.46
CA LEU A 16 8.65 0.76 9.19
C LEU A 16 7.42 1.65 9.34
N GLU A 17 7.08 1.95 10.57
CA GLU A 17 6.00 2.91 10.84
C GLU A 17 6.64 4.22 11.27
N PRO A 18 6.43 5.32 10.53
CA PRO A 18 7.05 6.59 10.90
C PRO A 18 6.50 7.12 12.23
N ASP A 19 7.37 7.73 12.98
CA ASP A 19 6.98 8.40 14.23
C ASP A 19 6.76 9.86 13.91
N TRP A 20 5.52 10.22 13.65
CA TRP A 20 5.18 11.58 13.24
C TRP A 20 3.86 12.02 13.87
N PRO A 21 3.67 13.33 14.02
CA PRO A 21 2.46 13.84 14.69
C PRO A 21 1.27 13.87 13.73
N VAL A 22 0.49 12.81 13.74
CA VAL A 22 -0.73 12.73 12.95
C VAL A 22 -1.90 12.39 13.85
N PRO A 23 -3.14 12.70 13.42
CA PRO A 23 -4.32 12.26 14.16
C PRO A 23 -4.36 10.75 14.30
N SER A 24 -5.02 10.28 15.33
CA SER A 24 -5.03 8.84 15.65
C SER A 24 -5.67 7.98 14.57
N HIS A 25 -6.50 8.56 13.71
CA HIS A 25 -7.14 7.82 12.64
C HIS A 25 -6.29 7.75 11.37
N VAL A 26 -5.11 8.35 11.39
CA VAL A 26 -4.20 8.33 10.24
C VAL A 26 -3.00 7.47 10.59
N ARG A 27 -2.65 6.56 9.70
CA ARG A 27 -1.47 5.72 9.89
C ARG A 27 -0.69 5.65 8.59
N ALA A 28 0.59 5.43 8.71
CA ALA A 28 1.46 5.26 7.56
C ALA A 28 2.42 4.11 7.84
N VAL A 29 2.82 3.43 6.78
CA VAL A 29 3.77 2.34 6.91
C VAL A 29 4.56 2.22 5.62
N CYS A 30 5.82 1.86 5.75
CA CYS A 30 6.67 1.51 4.62
C CYS A 30 6.96 0.01 4.72
N THR A 31 6.55 -0.74 3.71
CA THR A 31 6.74 -2.19 3.73
C THR A 31 8.21 -2.53 3.50
N SER A 32 8.58 -3.75 3.86
CA SER A 32 9.85 -4.34 3.49
C SER A 32 9.60 -5.35 2.38
N ARG A 33 10.68 -6.00 1.93
CA ARG A 33 10.53 -7.05 0.92
C ARG A 33 9.99 -8.35 1.48
N GLU A 34 9.83 -8.46 2.78
CA GLU A 34 9.41 -9.70 3.43
C GLU A 34 7.90 -9.80 3.55
N GLY A 35 7.41 -11.03 3.56
CA GLY A 35 6.02 -11.28 3.90
C GLY A 35 5.12 -11.63 2.74
N GLY A 36 5.67 -11.80 1.54
CA GLY A 36 4.88 -12.11 0.37
C GLY A 36 5.13 -13.49 -0.21
N THR A 37 4.67 -13.67 -1.44
CA THR A 37 4.71 -14.96 -2.12
C THR A 37 5.62 -14.97 -3.35
N SER A 38 6.18 -13.84 -3.74
CA SER A 38 7.07 -13.78 -4.90
C SER A 38 8.40 -14.47 -4.61
N THR A 39 9.05 -14.93 -5.66
CA THR A 39 10.30 -15.69 -5.55
C THR A 39 11.39 -15.03 -6.36
N GLY A 40 12.62 -15.49 -6.17
CA GLY A 40 13.76 -15.01 -6.92
C GLY A 40 14.03 -13.53 -6.68
N PRO A 41 14.30 -12.77 -7.74
CA PRO A 41 14.62 -11.33 -7.57
C PRO A 41 13.46 -10.52 -6.99
N TRP A 42 12.23 -11.02 -7.07
CA TRP A 42 11.06 -10.33 -6.54
C TRP A 42 10.71 -10.73 -5.11
N GLY A 43 11.49 -11.58 -4.50
CA GLY A 43 11.15 -12.16 -3.21
C GLY A 43 11.25 -11.18 -2.07
N SER A 44 10.18 -11.06 -1.33
CA SER A 44 8.96 -11.86 -1.50
C SER A 44 7.70 -11.01 -1.66
N LEU A 45 7.69 -9.76 -1.19
CA LEU A 45 6.49 -8.92 -1.20
C LEU A 45 6.57 -7.88 -2.31
N ASN A 46 6.77 -8.34 -3.53
CA ASN A 46 6.72 -7.43 -4.66
C ASN A 46 5.29 -6.97 -4.90
N LEU A 47 5.10 -5.67 -4.94
CA LEU A 47 3.78 -5.06 -5.13
C LEU A 47 3.65 -4.41 -6.51
N GLY A 48 4.74 -4.35 -7.26
CA GLY A 48 4.73 -3.73 -8.58
C GLY A 48 4.30 -4.69 -9.66
N ASP A 49 3.36 -4.26 -10.49
CA ASP A 49 2.84 -5.09 -11.57
C ASP A 49 3.51 -4.79 -12.91
N HIS A 50 4.59 -4.00 -12.88
CA HIS A 50 5.29 -3.56 -14.09
C HIS A 50 6.74 -4.04 -14.14
N VAL A 51 7.10 -5.01 -13.32
CA VAL A 51 8.47 -5.49 -13.20
C VAL A 51 8.60 -6.96 -13.58
N ALA A 52 7.67 -7.46 -14.35
CA ALA A 52 7.70 -8.80 -14.93
C ALA A 52 7.59 -9.96 -13.93
N ASP A 53 7.04 -9.70 -12.76
CA ASP A 53 6.70 -10.77 -11.83
C ASP A 53 5.42 -11.47 -12.27
N VAL A 54 5.18 -12.67 -11.75
CA VAL A 54 3.97 -13.41 -12.03
C VAL A 54 2.75 -12.65 -11.52
N PRO A 55 1.76 -12.36 -12.37
CA PRO A 55 0.63 -11.55 -11.93
C PRO A 55 -0.11 -12.10 -10.72
N ALA A 56 -0.24 -13.42 -10.61
CA ALA A 56 -0.90 -14.01 -9.45
C ALA A 56 -0.14 -13.74 -8.16
N ALA A 57 1.19 -13.73 -8.22
CA ALA A 57 1.99 -13.42 -7.05
C ALA A 57 1.82 -11.96 -6.63
N VAL A 58 1.80 -11.04 -7.60
CA VAL A 58 1.60 -9.62 -7.30
C VAL A 58 0.23 -9.41 -6.67
N GLN A 59 -0.81 -10.05 -7.20
CA GLN A 59 -2.15 -9.92 -6.63
C GLN A 59 -2.21 -10.46 -5.20
N ALA A 60 -1.57 -11.60 -4.96
CA ALA A 60 -1.54 -12.16 -3.61
C ALA A 60 -0.79 -11.23 -2.65
N ASN A 61 0.30 -10.64 -3.11
CA ASN A 61 1.08 -9.71 -2.28
C ASN A 61 0.27 -8.45 -1.97
N ARG A 62 -0.46 -7.92 -2.94
CA ARG A 62 -1.31 -6.75 -2.72
C ARG A 62 -2.42 -7.06 -1.74
N ALA A 63 -2.95 -8.28 -1.76
CA ALA A 63 -3.96 -8.70 -0.79
C ALA A 63 -3.37 -8.76 0.62
N VAL A 64 -2.14 -9.22 0.75
CA VAL A 64 -1.44 -9.22 2.05
C VAL A 64 -1.34 -7.80 2.60
N LEU A 65 -0.95 -6.86 1.75
CA LEU A 65 -0.84 -5.45 2.16
C LEU A 65 -2.21 -4.91 2.59
N ALA A 66 -3.24 -5.13 1.79
CA ALA A 66 -4.59 -4.63 2.09
C ALA A 66 -5.07 -5.15 3.43
N GLN A 67 -4.86 -6.41 3.70
CA GLN A 67 -5.31 -7.02 4.95
C GLN A 67 -4.50 -6.48 6.13
N ALA A 68 -3.21 -6.30 5.95
CA ALA A 68 -2.36 -5.81 7.02
C ALA A 68 -2.70 -4.38 7.42
N VAL A 69 -2.97 -3.51 6.45
CA VAL A 69 -3.28 -2.11 6.75
C VAL A 69 -4.75 -1.88 7.06
N GLY A 70 -5.61 -2.84 6.77
CA GLY A 70 -7.03 -2.71 7.05
C GLY A 70 -7.72 -1.66 6.21
N ALA A 71 -7.23 -1.41 5.00
CA ALA A 71 -7.76 -0.40 4.10
C ALA A 71 -7.49 -0.85 2.67
N GLN A 72 -8.11 -0.19 1.73
CA GLN A 72 -7.91 -0.49 0.32
C GLN A 72 -6.72 0.32 -0.22
N PRO A 73 -5.60 -0.33 -0.53
CA PRO A 73 -4.47 0.39 -1.14
C PRO A 73 -4.83 0.79 -2.56
N ILE A 74 -4.56 2.03 -2.88
CA ILE A 74 -4.78 2.54 -4.24
C ILE A 74 -3.40 2.80 -4.84
N PHE A 75 -3.07 2.01 -5.84
CA PHE A 75 -1.81 2.11 -6.54
C PHE A 75 -1.96 3.03 -7.74
N MET A 76 -0.89 3.74 -8.05
CA MET A 76 -0.86 4.64 -9.18
C MET A 76 0.14 4.14 -10.20
N ARG A 77 -0.09 4.50 -11.45
CA ARG A 77 0.94 4.39 -12.47
C ARG A 77 1.82 5.62 -12.37
N GLN A 78 2.98 5.45 -11.77
CA GLN A 78 3.89 6.55 -11.49
C GLN A 78 4.73 6.85 -12.72
N VAL A 79 4.85 8.13 -13.05
CA VAL A 79 5.49 8.55 -14.29
C VAL A 79 6.57 9.61 -14.05
N HIS A 80 6.95 9.83 -12.79
CA HIS A 80 7.95 10.85 -12.41
C HIS A 80 7.49 12.24 -12.81
N GLY A 81 6.21 12.49 -12.63
CA GLY A 81 5.60 13.77 -12.96
C GLY A 81 5.27 14.58 -11.73
N VAL A 82 4.33 15.52 -11.89
CA VAL A 82 3.97 16.45 -10.83
C VAL A 82 2.48 16.43 -10.50
N ASP A 83 1.74 15.52 -11.08
CA ASP A 83 0.30 15.47 -10.85
C ASP A 83 -0.02 14.81 -9.51
N VAL A 84 -1.03 15.35 -8.84
CA VAL A 84 -1.55 14.81 -7.60
C VAL A 84 -2.99 14.40 -7.86
N ALA A 85 -3.28 13.12 -7.68
CA ALA A 85 -4.62 12.59 -7.89
C ALA A 85 -5.44 12.74 -6.61
N GLU A 86 -6.70 13.08 -6.76
CA GLU A 86 -7.64 13.10 -5.66
C GLU A 86 -8.43 11.81 -5.72
N LEU A 87 -8.31 10.98 -4.68
CA LEU A 87 -8.88 9.64 -4.74
C LEU A 87 -10.34 9.64 -4.34
N PRO A 88 -11.14 8.80 -4.99
CA PRO A 88 -12.51 8.55 -4.55
C PRO A 88 -12.52 7.73 -3.27
N GLY A 89 -13.70 7.57 -2.69
CA GLY A 89 -13.86 6.73 -1.53
C GLY A 89 -13.59 5.28 -1.83
N ALA A 90 -13.44 4.49 -0.76
CA ALA A 90 -13.23 3.05 -0.89
C ALA A 90 -14.38 2.43 -1.67
N GLY A 91 -14.05 1.52 -2.56
CA GLY A 91 -15.04 0.89 -3.42
C GLY A 91 -15.22 1.60 -4.75
N ASP A 92 -14.83 2.84 -4.84
CA ASP A 92 -14.94 3.61 -6.08
C ASP A 92 -13.65 3.61 -6.89
N ALA A 93 -12.57 3.18 -6.29
CA ALA A 93 -11.28 3.19 -6.97
C ALA A 93 -11.23 2.23 -8.13
N GLY A 94 -11.93 1.11 -7.99
CA GLY A 94 -12.11 0.18 -9.10
C GLY A 94 -10.84 -0.16 -9.82
N ASP A 95 -11.00 -0.39 -11.09
CA ASP A 95 -9.91 -0.83 -11.95
C ASP A 95 -9.27 0.30 -12.73
N THR A 96 -9.76 1.51 -12.56
CA THR A 96 -9.26 2.62 -13.36
C THR A 96 -7.82 2.92 -12.99
N ALA A 97 -6.96 2.90 -13.97
CA ALA A 97 -5.56 3.22 -13.75
C ALA A 97 -5.43 4.72 -13.50
N ILE A 98 -4.81 5.04 -12.39
CA ILE A 98 -4.55 6.43 -12.03
C ILE A 98 -3.11 6.73 -12.39
N VAL A 99 -2.91 7.73 -13.25
CA VAL A 99 -1.57 8.14 -13.68
C VAL A 99 -1.19 9.37 -12.88
N ALA A 100 -0.34 9.19 -11.89
CA ALA A 100 0.09 10.28 -11.03
C ALA A 100 1.24 9.79 -10.16
N ASP A 101 1.93 10.71 -9.52
CA ASP A 101 3.04 10.37 -8.63
C ASP A 101 2.74 10.70 -7.18
N ALA A 102 1.56 11.23 -6.92
CA ALA A 102 1.07 11.49 -5.56
C ALA A 102 -0.43 11.41 -5.56
N CYS A 103 -1.01 11.20 -4.40
CA CYS A 103 -2.46 11.21 -4.28
C CYS A 103 -2.86 11.68 -2.90
N VAL A 104 -4.08 12.17 -2.80
CA VAL A 104 -4.68 12.61 -1.54
C VAL A 104 -6.08 12.05 -1.44
N THR A 105 -6.55 11.86 -0.21
CA THR A 105 -7.92 11.44 0.03
C THR A 105 -8.38 11.95 1.38
N THR A 106 -9.67 12.16 1.49
CA THR A 106 -10.31 12.38 2.80
C THR A 106 -11.19 11.19 3.18
N ALA A 107 -11.19 10.14 2.36
CA ALA A 107 -12.07 8.99 2.59
C ALA A 107 -11.47 8.05 3.60
N MET A 108 -12.32 7.49 4.46
CA MET A 108 -11.92 6.43 5.37
C MET A 108 -11.76 5.13 4.59
N GLY A 109 -10.84 4.29 5.04
CA GLY A 109 -10.67 2.98 4.44
C GLY A 109 -9.91 2.98 3.12
N VAL A 110 -9.29 4.09 2.77
CA VAL A 110 -8.48 4.21 1.56
C VAL A 110 -7.05 4.49 1.97
N ALA A 111 -6.12 3.77 1.38
CA ALA A 111 -4.69 3.95 1.63
C ALA A 111 -4.01 4.51 0.39
N CYS A 112 -3.57 5.75 0.47
CA CYS A 112 -2.74 6.35 -0.57
C CYS A 112 -1.42 5.60 -0.61
N THR A 113 -1.06 5.07 -1.76
CA THR A 113 0.07 4.13 -1.86
C THR A 113 1.01 4.56 -2.97
N VAL A 114 2.29 4.66 -2.64
CA VAL A 114 3.32 4.86 -3.66
C VAL A 114 4.26 3.66 -3.60
N MET A 115 4.82 3.32 -4.74
CA MET A 115 5.75 2.20 -4.84
C MET A 115 7.15 2.74 -5.05
N VAL A 116 8.11 2.13 -4.38
CA VAL A 116 9.52 2.46 -4.54
C VAL A 116 10.29 1.18 -4.82
N ALA A 117 11.34 1.30 -5.60
CA ALA A 117 12.11 0.12 -6.00
C ALA A 117 13.43 0.00 -5.25
N ASP A 118 13.87 1.03 -4.57
CA ASP A 118 15.17 1.00 -3.89
C ASP A 118 15.05 0.79 -2.40
#